data_d2d0afd610ca556b2aeabc3904349166
#
_entry.id   d2d0afd610ca556b2aeabc3904349166
#
_cell.length_a   1.000
_cell.length_b   1.000
_cell.length_c   1.000
_cell.angle_alpha   90.00
_cell.angle_beta   90.00
_cell.angle_gamma   90.00
#
_symmetry.space_group_name_H-M   'P 1'
#
loop_
_entity.id
_entity.type
_entity.pdbx_description
1 polymer ?
#
loop_
_entity_poly.entity_id
_entity_poly.type
_entity_poly.pdbx_seq_one_letter_code
_entity_poly.pdbx_strand_id
1 'polypeptide(L)'
;MHLFQIFTKDIHQLWDEVGEKYSNTQKYMYYNQNVYANAADQAIAQNSPENIDYKPMPKAGSMHAKFKSEALAIAKADDPKVIDVIITSSDWDVLMKGLVPERRNIYGYIVTQDKLGKKCSERVWTQKYQGNGKYGTLKAGGVGVSSDFYVK
;
A
#
# COMPACT_ATOMS: atom_id res chain seq x y z
N MET A 1 -6.19 16.49 -7.82
CA MET A 1 -6.14 17.85 -8.41
C MET A 1 -6.35 18.99 -7.41
N HIS A 2 -7.21 18.86 -6.40
CA HIS A 2 -7.51 19.94 -5.45
C HIS A 2 -6.38 20.30 -4.46
N LEU A 3 -5.60 19.33 -3.98
CA LEU A 3 -4.50 19.58 -3.02
C LEU A 3 -3.34 20.39 -3.65
N PHE A 4 -3.05 20.19 -4.92
CA PHE A 4 -1.99 20.93 -5.62
C PHE A 4 -2.35 22.40 -5.85
N GLN A 5 -3.63 22.69 -6.09
CA GLN A 5 -4.09 24.09 -6.26
C GLN A 5 -4.08 24.88 -4.94
N ILE A 6 -4.31 24.21 -3.80
CA ILE A 6 -4.23 24.82 -2.47
C ILE A 6 -2.78 25.17 -2.15
N PHE A 7 -1.85 24.25 -2.38
CA PHE A 7 -0.42 24.46 -2.11
C PHE A 7 0.20 25.56 -2.97
N THR A 8 -0.17 25.66 -4.26
CA THR A 8 0.29 26.75 -5.13
C THR A 8 -0.30 28.09 -4.74
N LYS A 9 -1.54 28.12 -4.23
CA LYS A 9 -2.21 29.35 -3.80
C LYS A 9 -1.60 29.90 -2.51
N ASP A 10 -1.28 29.04 -1.56
CA ASP A 10 -0.63 29.43 -0.29
C ASP A 10 0.83 29.87 -0.53
N ILE A 11 1.54 29.21 -1.43
CA ILE A 11 2.88 29.64 -1.85
C ILE A 11 2.81 30.98 -2.59
N HIS A 12 1.84 31.19 -3.47
CA HIS A 12 1.65 32.50 -4.13
C HIS A 12 1.39 33.61 -3.12
N GLN A 13 0.55 33.37 -2.13
CA GLN A 13 0.22 34.34 -1.09
C GLN A 13 1.43 34.70 -0.21
N LEU A 14 2.22 33.72 0.16
CA LEU A 14 3.50 33.90 0.87
C LEU A 14 4.54 34.66 0.04
N TRP A 15 4.57 34.44 -1.28
CA TRP A 15 5.48 35.11 -2.20
C TRP A 15 5.03 36.53 -2.52
N ASP A 16 3.74 36.80 -2.60
CA ASP A 16 3.21 38.16 -2.74
C ASP A 16 3.54 39.02 -1.52
N GLU A 17 3.52 38.43 -0.32
CA GLU A 17 3.93 39.09 0.94
C GLU A 17 5.45 39.31 1.04
N VAL A 18 6.26 38.45 0.41
CA VAL A 18 7.74 38.53 0.41
C VAL A 18 8.28 39.12 -0.88
N GLY A 19 7.51 39.10 -1.94
CA GLY A 19 7.94 39.19 -3.34
C GLY A 19 8.19 40.57 -3.90
N GLU A 20 7.77 41.66 -3.23
CA GLU A 20 8.09 43.02 -3.69
C GLU A 20 9.60 43.35 -3.63
N LYS A 21 10.39 42.50 -2.98
CA LYS A 21 11.84 42.72 -2.81
C LYS A 21 12.75 42.00 -3.79
N TYR A 22 12.24 41.06 -4.62
CA TYR A 22 13.10 40.24 -5.46
C TYR A 22 12.64 40.20 -6.93
N SER A 23 13.35 40.91 -7.80
CA SER A 23 13.09 41.00 -9.24
C SER A 23 13.18 39.67 -10.01
N ASN A 24 13.61 38.57 -9.37
CA ASN A 24 13.74 37.23 -9.96
C ASN A 24 12.60 36.27 -9.57
N THR A 25 11.61 36.72 -8.79
CA THR A 25 10.56 35.85 -8.23
C THR A 25 9.69 35.24 -9.32
N GLN A 26 9.33 35.99 -10.35
CA GLN A 26 8.50 35.48 -11.45
C GLN A 26 9.22 34.40 -12.28
N LYS A 27 10.53 34.54 -12.50
CA LYS A 27 11.34 33.53 -13.20
C LYS A 27 11.43 32.24 -12.38
N TYR A 28 11.54 32.36 -11.05
CA TYR A 28 11.63 31.22 -10.15
C TYR A 28 10.29 30.47 -10.05
N MET A 29 9.19 31.20 -10.02
CA MET A 29 7.84 30.63 -10.02
C MET A 29 7.53 29.89 -11.33
N TYR A 30 7.89 30.49 -12.46
CA TYR A 30 7.73 29.86 -13.78
C TYR A 30 8.58 28.57 -13.89
N TYR A 31 9.81 28.61 -13.41
CA TYR A 31 10.69 27.44 -13.36
C TYR A 31 10.10 26.33 -12.49
N ASN A 32 9.62 26.66 -11.29
CA ASN A 32 9.03 25.69 -10.38
C ASN A 32 7.74 25.08 -10.95
N GLN A 33 6.86 25.88 -11.57
CA GLN A 33 5.66 25.36 -12.22
C GLN A 33 5.99 24.34 -13.32
N ASN A 34 7.00 24.61 -14.13
CA ASN A 34 7.44 23.66 -15.16
C ASN A 34 8.08 22.42 -14.60
N VAL A 35 8.86 22.52 -13.52
CA VAL A 35 9.44 21.36 -12.82
C VAL A 35 8.35 20.47 -12.25
N TYR A 36 7.33 21.04 -11.62
CA TYR A 36 6.21 20.27 -11.07
C TYR A 36 5.31 19.70 -12.16
N ALA A 37 5.06 20.43 -13.24
CA ALA A 37 4.30 19.92 -14.39
C ALA A 37 5.04 18.73 -15.03
N ASN A 38 6.34 18.87 -15.29
CA ASN A 38 7.15 17.80 -15.84
C ASN A 38 7.23 16.58 -14.91
N ALA A 39 7.33 16.78 -13.59
CA ALA A 39 7.31 15.69 -12.63
C ALA A 39 5.94 14.98 -12.59
N ALA A 40 4.84 15.73 -12.71
CA ALA A 40 3.50 15.16 -12.80
C ALA A 40 3.31 14.37 -14.09
N ASP A 41 3.76 14.89 -15.23
CA ASP A 41 3.70 14.22 -16.53
C ASP A 41 4.56 12.94 -16.53
N GLN A 42 5.75 12.98 -15.93
CA GLN A 42 6.59 11.80 -15.74
C GLN A 42 5.93 10.78 -14.83
N ALA A 43 5.31 11.21 -13.74
CA ALA A 43 4.59 10.29 -12.85
C ALA A 43 3.37 9.65 -13.54
N ILE A 44 2.65 10.40 -14.38
CA ILE A 44 1.56 9.88 -15.21
C ILE A 44 2.10 8.88 -16.24
N ALA A 45 3.21 9.21 -16.91
CA ALA A 45 3.83 8.33 -17.88
C ALA A 45 4.37 7.04 -17.25
N GLN A 46 4.97 7.12 -16.06
CA GLN A 46 5.45 5.95 -15.31
C GLN A 46 4.32 5.02 -14.86
N ASN A 47 3.13 5.57 -14.63
CA ASN A 47 1.93 4.82 -14.24
C ASN A 47 1.04 4.47 -15.44
N SER A 48 1.51 4.62 -16.67
CA SER A 48 0.78 4.15 -17.84
C SER A 48 0.84 2.61 -17.94
N PRO A 49 -0.19 1.94 -18.46
CA PRO A 49 -0.22 0.47 -18.60
C PRO A 49 0.99 -0.10 -19.34
N GLU A 50 1.59 0.68 -20.24
CA GLU A 50 2.73 0.30 -21.07
C GLU A 50 4.05 0.21 -20.27
N ASN A 51 4.13 0.92 -19.13
CA ASN A 51 5.34 1.01 -18.30
C ASN A 51 5.24 0.18 -17.01
N ILE A 52 4.12 -0.56 -16.82
CA ILE A 52 3.96 -1.39 -15.63
C ILE A 52 4.66 -2.73 -15.81
N ASP A 53 5.58 -3.03 -14.90
CA ASP A 53 6.17 -4.36 -14.78
C ASP A 53 5.17 -5.31 -14.09
N TYR A 54 4.36 -6.00 -14.91
CA TYR A 54 3.41 -6.98 -14.41
C TYR A 54 4.11 -8.24 -13.96
N LYS A 55 3.94 -8.59 -12.71
CA LYS A 55 4.47 -9.83 -12.12
C LYS A 55 3.48 -10.99 -12.25
N PRO A 56 3.95 -12.23 -12.17
CA PRO A 56 3.05 -13.36 -12.06
C PRO A 56 2.26 -13.30 -10.74
N MET A 57 1.02 -13.85 -10.77
CA MET A 57 0.21 -14.00 -9.56
C MET A 57 0.98 -14.80 -8.50
N PRO A 58 1.00 -14.36 -7.23
CA PRO A 58 1.65 -15.10 -6.15
C PRO A 58 1.07 -16.51 -6.02
N LYS A 59 1.94 -17.49 -5.77
CA LYS A 59 1.50 -18.87 -5.55
C LYS A 59 0.92 -19.03 -4.15
N ALA A 60 -0.23 -19.67 -4.06
CA ALA A 60 -0.84 -20.04 -2.80
C ALA A 60 0.00 -21.10 -2.05
N GLY A 61 0.23 -20.88 -0.75
CA GLY A 61 0.81 -21.87 0.14
C GLY A 61 -0.24 -22.88 0.65
N SER A 62 0.20 -23.87 1.39
CA SER A 62 -0.69 -24.96 1.90
C SER A 62 -1.78 -24.43 2.85
N MET A 63 -1.55 -23.31 3.53
CA MET A 63 -2.53 -22.73 4.45
C MET A 63 -3.65 -21.93 3.74
N HIS A 64 -3.50 -21.67 2.43
CA HIS A 64 -4.45 -20.86 1.68
C HIS A 64 -5.88 -21.39 1.75
N ALA A 65 -6.08 -22.66 1.42
CA ALA A 65 -7.41 -23.25 1.41
C ALA A 65 -8.13 -23.15 2.76
N LYS A 66 -7.37 -23.27 3.86
CA LYS A 66 -7.91 -23.24 5.22
C LYS A 66 -8.32 -21.85 5.68
N PHE A 67 -7.56 -20.82 5.32
CA PHE A 67 -7.72 -19.48 5.89
C PHE A 67 -8.18 -18.41 4.89
N LYS A 68 -8.32 -18.75 3.61
CA LYS A 68 -8.72 -17.79 2.56
C LYS A 68 -10.01 -17.06 2.90
N SER A 69 -11.06 -17.80 3.28
CA SER A 69 -12.39 -17.21 3.52
C SER A 69 -12.37 -16.24 4.70
N GLU A 70 -11.72 -16.62 5.81
CA GLU A 70 -11.61 -15.77 7.01
C GLU A 70 -10.74 -14.54 6.73
N ALA A 71 -9.58 -14.72 6.09
CA ALA A 71 -8.68 -13.64 5.72
C ALA A 71 -9.33 -12.64 4.74
N LEU A 72 -10.13 -13.14 3.77
CA LEU A 72 -10.86 -12.28 2.83
C LEU A 72 -11.94 -11.46 3.53
N ALA A 73 -12.67 -12.06 4.48
CA ALA A 73 -13.66 -11.34 5.26
C ALA A 73 -13.03 -10.19 6.07
N ILE A 74 -11.89 -10.47 6.72
CA ILE A 74 -11.10 -9.46 7.45
C ILE A 74 -10.64 -8.35 6.51
N ALA A 75 -10.03 -8.71 5.37
CA ALA A 75 -9.51 -7.75 4.42
C ALA A 75 -10.59 -6.83 3.82
N LYS A 76 -11.78 -7.39 3.51
CA LYS A 76 -12.93 -6.61 3.01
C LYS A 76 -13.54 -5.68 4.05
N ALA A 77 -13.46 -6.04 5.33
CA ALA A 77 -13.90 -5.15 6.41
C ALA A 77 -12.99 -3.92 6.54
N ASP A 78 -11.69 -4.08 6.28
CA ASP A 78 -10.71 -3.00 6.29
C ASP A 78 -10.73 -2.16 5.00
N ASP A 79 -10.85 -2.84 3.83
CA ASP A 79 -10.92 -2.19 2.52
C ASP A 79 -11.93 -2.92 1.61
N PRO A 80 -13.11 -2.33 1.33
CA PRO A 80 -14.12 -2.90 0.46
C PRO A 80 -13.68 -3.13 -1.00
N LYS A 81 -12.59 -2.51 -1.44
CA LYS A 81 -12.02 -2.70 -2.78
C LYS A 81 -11.28 -4.03 -2.95
N VAL A 82 -11.02 -4.73 -1.85
CA VAL A 82 -10.40 -6.06 -1.90
C VAL A 82 -11.33 -7.04 -2.59
N ILE A 83 -10.84 -7.66 -3.67
CA ILE A 83 -11.58 -8.66 -4.45
C ILE A 83 -11.18 -10.10 -4.10
N ASP A 84 -9.93 -10.29 -3.68
CA ASP A 84 -9.41 -11.62 -3.30
C ASP A 84 -8.26 -11.51 -2.31
N VAL A 85 -7.87 -12.65 -1.72
CA VAL A 85 -6.65 -12.80 -0.91
C VAL A 85 -5.90 -14.07 -1.34
N ILE A 86 -4.58 -14.02 -1.27
CA ILE A 86 -3.69 -15.15 -1.56
C ILE A 86 -2.79 -15.33 -0.35
N ILE A 87 -2.99 -16.40 0.42
CA ILE A 87 -2.10 -16.74 1.52
C ILE A 87 -0.96 -17.57 0.96
N THR A 88 0.26 -17.08 1.12
CA THR A 88 1.47 -17.72 0.59
C THR A 88 2.17 -18.60 1.63
N SER A 89 1.84 -18.42 2.91
CA SER A 89 2.38 -19.24 3.99
C SER A 89 2.00 -20.71 3.85
N SER A 90 2.97 -21.57 4.08
CA SER A 90 2.78 -23.02 4.19
C SER A 90 2.69 -23.50 5.64
N ASP A 91 3.11 -22.66 6.58
CA ASP A 91 3.05 -22.90 8.03
C ASP A 91 2.91 -21.56 8.78
N TRP A 92 2.72 -21.67 10.10
CA TRP A 92 2.68 -20.53 11.00
C TRP A 92 4.08 -20.02 11.32
N ASP A 93 4.26 -18.73 11.24
CA ASP A 93 5.39 -18.03 11.82
C ASP A 93 5.05 -17.66 13.27
N VAL A 94 5.67 -18.33 14.23
CA VAL A 94 5.39 -18.16 15.66
C VAL A 94 6.36 -17.16 16.27
N LEU A 95 5.82 -16.05 16.75
CA LEU A 95 6.58 -15.05 17.47
C LEU A 95 6.56 -15.36 18.96
N MET A 96 7.76 -15.36 19.55
CA MET A 96 7.99 -15.68 20.96
C MET A 96 8.25 -14.41 21.77
N LYS A 97 7.75 -14.37 22.99
CA LYS A 97 8.15 -13.40 24.03
C LYS A 97 8.84 -14.17 25.16
N GLY A 98 10.18 -14.13 25.13
CA GLY A 98 10.98 -15.05 25.95
C GLY A 98 10.74 -16.51 25.53
N LEU A 99 10.32 -17.35 26.47
CA LEU A 99 10.06 -18.78 26.24
C LEU A 99 8.58 -19.09 25.93
N VAL A 100 7.72 -18.07 25.86
CA VAL A 100 6.28 -18.25 25.66
C VAL A 100 5.87 -17.70 24.30
N PRO A 101 5.04 -18.43 23.53
CA PRO A 101 4.45 -17.87 22.32
C PRO A 101 3.64 -16.60 22.65
N GLU A 102 3.81 -15.56 21.85
CA GLU A 102 3.01 -14.34 21.95
C GLU A 102 1.87 -14.35 20.92
N ARG A 103 2.23 -14.67 19.69
CA ARG A 103 1.31 -14.73 18.55
C ARG A 103 1.90 -15.59 17.45
N ARG A 104 1.07 -15.89 16.46
CA ARG A 104 1.51 -16.53 15.22
C ARG A 104 0.94 -15.83 14.01
N ASN A 105 1.71 -15.79 12.95
CA ASN A 105 1.38 -15.07 11.72
C ASN A 105 1.28 -16.01 10.53
N ILE A 106 0.44 -15.64 9.59
CA ILE A 106 0.49 -16.09 8.20
C ILE A 106 0.60 -14.87 7.27
N TYR A 107 1.26 -15.06 6.17
CA TYR A 107 1.58 -14.00 5.20
C TYR A 107 0.89 -14.28 3.88
N GLY A 108 0.65 -13.21 3.14
CA GLY A 108 0.07 -13.30 1.80
C GLY A 108 -0.18 -11.92 1.22
N TYR A 109 -1.11 -11.87 0.29
CA TYR A 109 -1.45 -10.66 -0.44
C TYR A 109 -2.96 -10.46 -0.44
N ILE A 110 -3.39 -9.22 -0.30
CA ILE A 110 -4.71 -8.79 -0.74
C ILE A 110 -4.63 -8.42 -2.22
N VAL A 111 -5.70 -8.67 -2.94
CA VAL A 111 -5.83 -8.33 -4.35
C VAL A 111 -6.93 -7.28 -4.49
N THR A 112 -6.60 -6.16 -5.08
CA THR A 112 -7.55 -5.11 -5.47
C THR A 112 -7.58 -4.99 -6.99
N GLN A 113 -8.57 -4.30 -7.54
CA GLN A 113 -8.69 -4.04 -8.96
C GLN A 113 -8.78 -2.54 -9.21
N ASP A 114 -7.98 -2.04 -10.13
CA ASP A 114 -8.06 -0.66 -10.61
C ASP A 114 -8.00 -0.60 -12.15
N LYS A 115 -7.79 0.60 -12.71
CA LYS A 115 -7.72 0.83 -14.16
C LYS A 115 -6.53 0.14 -14.83
N LEU A 116 -5.47 -0.14 -14.07
CA LEU A 116 -4.23 -0.73 -14.55
C LEU A 116 -4.23 -2.26 -14.41
N GLY A 117 -5.21 -2.82 -13.72
CA GLY A 117 -5.31 -4.26 -13.54
C GLY A 117 -5.46 -4.70 -12.09
N LYS A 118 -5.13 -5.95 -11.82
CA LYS A 118 -5.11 -6.49 -10.46
C LYS A 118 -3.82 -6.06 -9.76
N LYS A 119 -3.97 -5.51 -8.56
CA LYS A 119 -2.86 -5.05 -7.71
C LYS A 119 -2.77 -5.93 -6.48
N CYS A 120 -1.58 -6.44 -6.19
CA CYS A 120 -1.27 -7.23 -5.01
C CYS A 120 -0.54 -6.37 -3.97
N SER A 121 -1.04 -6.37 -2.74
CA SER A 121 -0.43 -5.70 -1.59
C SER A 121 -0.21 -6.70 -0.47
N GLU A 122 1.01 -6.75 0.07
CA GLU A 122 1.36 -7.69 1.12
C GLU A 122 0.56 -7.43 2.40
N ARG A 123 0.12 -8.53 3.05
CA ARG A 123 -0.61 -8.50 4.31
C ARG A 123 -0.16 -9.62 5.23
N VAL A 124 -0.30 -9.33 6.51
CA VAL A 124 -0.08 -10.28 7.60
C VAL A 124 -1.40 -10.50 8.33
N TRP A 125 -1.72 -11.74 8.60
CA TRP A 125 -2.83 -12.10 9.50
C TRP A 125 -2.25 -12.79 10.71
N THR A 126 -2.78 -12.46 11.89
CA THR A 126 -2.23 -12.91 13.16
C THR A 126 -3.28 -13.58 14.05
N GLN A 127 -2.84 -14.53 14.83
CA GLN A 127 -3.59 -15.09 15.96
C GLN A 127 -2.80 -14.90 17.23
N LYS A 128 -3.40 -14.25 18.24
CA LYS A 128 -2.78 -14.04 19.55
C LYS A 128 -2.81 -15.34 20.36
N TYR A 129 -1.72 -15.66 21.04
CA TYR A 129 -1.68 -16.79 21.97
C TYR A 129 -2.54 -16.52 23.21
N GLN A 130 -3.32 -17.52 23.63
CA GLN A 130 -4.26 -17.43 24.74
C GLN A 130 -3.85 -18.34 25.93
N GLY A 131 -2.70 -18.97 25.83
CA GLY A 131 -2.24 -19.97 26.82
C GLY A 131 -2.65 -21.39 26.46
N ASN A 132 -2.02 -22.36 27.12
CA ASN A 132 -2.32 -23.81 27.01
C ASN A 132 -2.37 -24.33 25.55
N GLY A 133 -1.48 -23.83 24.69
CA GLY A 133 -1.41 -24.21 23.27
C GLY A 133 -2.53 -23.65 22.38
N LYS A 134 -3.40 -22.79 22.90
CA LYS A 134 -4.54 -22.23 22.17
C LYS A 134 -4.23 -20.88 21.62
N TYR A 135 -4.80 -20.60 20.42
CA TYR A 135 -4.73 -19.32 19.74
C TYR A 135 -6.13 -18.77 19.49
N GLY A 136 -6.25 -17.46 19.50
CA GLY A 136 -7.50 -16.75 19.22
C GLY A 136 -7.89 -16.78 17.74
N THR A 137 -8.94 -16.02 17.41
CA THR A 137 -9.39 -15.81 16.03
C THR A 137 -8.34 -15.10 15.20
N LEU A 138 -8.38 -15.31 13.89
CA LEU A 138 -7.55 -14.59 12.94
C LEU A 138 -7.93 -13.09 12.95
N LYS A 139 -6.94 -12.22 12.86
CA LYS A 139 -7.12 -10.76 12.78
C LYS A 139 -6.13 -10.16 11.78
N ALA A 140 -6.40 -8.97 11.31
CA ALA A 140 -5.42 -8.19 10.58
C ALA A 140 -4.19 -7.98 11.47
N GLY A 141 -3.02 -8.37 11.00
CA GLY A 141 -1.76 -8.31 11.74
C GLY A 141 -0.90 -7.12 11.36
N GLY A 142 -1.09 -6.57 10.20
CA GLY A 142 -0.32 -5.43 9.69
C GLY A 142 -0.15 -5.45 8.18
N VAL A 143 0.50 -4.42 7.68
CA VAL A 143 0.89 -4.28 6.27
C VAL A 143 2.31 -4.85 6.14
N GLY A 144 2.55 -5.62 5.08
CA GLY A 144 3.91 -6.03 4.75
C GLY A 144 4.77 -4.85 4.30
N VAL A 145 6.06 -5.05 4.32
CA VAL A 145 7.06 -4.03 3.92
C VAL A 145 7.38 -4.06 2.43
N SER A 146 6.88 -5.04 1.69
CA SER A 146 7.09 -5.10 0.25
C SER A 146 6.24 -4.06 -0.49
N SER A 147 6.79 -3.54 -1.59
CA SER A 147 6.04 -2.64 -2.46
C SER A 147 4.89 -3.39 -3.14
N ASP A 148 3.78 -2.71 -3.33
CA ASP A 148 2.67 -3.17 -4.15
C ASP A 148 3.14 -3.46 -5.60
N PHE A 149 2.50 -4.42 -6.25
CA PHE A 149 2.79 -4.74 -7.65
C PHE A 149 1.53 -5.17 -8.40
N TYR A 150 1.55 -5.00 -9.71
CA TYR A 150 0.48 -5.44 -10.59
C TYR A 150 0.71 -6.85 -11.10
N VAL A 151 -0.39 -7.58 -11.33
CA VAL A 151 -0.38 -8.95 -11.86
C VAL A 151 -1.27 -9.07 -13.10
N LYS A 152 -0.88 -9.97 -13.98
CA LYS A 152 -1.65 -10.32 -15.18
C LYS A 152 -2.74 -11.32 -14.85
#